data_8bb882373e0a63328a9942e0f4295deb
#
_entry.id   8bb882373e0a63328a9942e0f4295deb
#
_cell.length_a   1.000
_cell.length_b   1.000
_cell.length_c   1.000
_cell.angle_alpha   90.00
_cell.angle_beta   90.00
_cell.angle_gamma   90.00
#
_symmetry.space_group_name_H-M   'P 1'
#
loop_
_entity.id
_entity.type
_entity.pdbx_description
1 polymer ?
#
loop_
_entity_poly.entity_id
_entity_poly.type
_entity_poly.pdbx_seq_one_letter_code
_entity_poly.pdbx_strand_id
1 'polypeptide(L)'
;MRPIPSRRAAARTAAALTASGALLAVAGCGAADMTQQASPYANAGDGKSVTLSLQSWVGAQANVAVAQYLLEQELGYRVDTVQIDEVPAWDALSQGRVDAILEDWGHPEEEKRYVDDKKTITAAGDVGVTGHIGWFVPTYFAKKHPDVTHWKNLNKYADQLRTPESGGKGQLMDGSPSYVTNDKALVKNLGLDYQVVFAGSEAAQITQIKQFAKEKKPFLTYWYQPQWLFEKVPMTEVELPAYEEGCDADPDKVACAYPETPLQKYLNTDFAENGGEAAEFLKNFEWTTEDQNQVSLWIADQKMDPREAAEKWVEANESTWKAWLP
;
A
#
# COMPACT_ATOMS: atom_id res chain seq x y z
N MET A 1 -19.26 28.40 -65.16
CA MET A 1 -18.72 27.82 -66.44
C MET A 1 -17.97 26.53 -66.04
N ARG A 2 -18.48 25.42 -66.52
CA ARG A 2 -17.77 24.12 -66.64
C ARG A 2 -16.70 24.25 -67.75
N PRO A 3 -15.69 23.33 -67.90
CA PRO A 3 -15.83 21.86 -67.84
C PRO A 3 -14.63 21.05 -67.20
N ILE A 4 -14.92 19.81 -66.95
CA ILE A 4 -14.11 18.60 -66.85
C ILE A 4 -13.78 18.17 -68.34
N PRO A 5 -12.77 17.34 -68.73
CA PRO A 5 -12.38 16.01 -68.26
C PRO A 5 -10.87 15.67 -68.47
N SER A 6 -10.30 14.51 -68.10
CA SER A 6 -10.33 13.13 -68.60
C SER A 6 -9.18 12.30 -68.02
N ARG A 7 -9.45 11.13 -67.50
CA ARG A 7 -9.16 9.71 -67.83
C ARG A 7 -7.87 9.38 -68.61
N ARG A 8 -7.12 8.41 -68.06
CA ARG A 8 -6.62 7.09 -68.56
C ARG A 8 -5.52 6.58 -67.63
N ALA A 9 -5.54 5.45 -67.10
CA ALA A 9 -5.73 4.03 -67.43
C ALA A 9 -4.40 3.25 -67.35
N ALA A 10 -4.40 2.31 -66.45
CA ALA A 10 -3.91 0.93 -66.45
C ALA A 10 -2.42 0.61 -66.72
N ALA A 11 -1.85 -0.17 -65.81
CA ALA A 11 -1.24 -1.45 -66.18
C ALA A 11 -1.10 -2.35 -64.90
N ARG A 12 -1.51 -3.59 -65.11
CA ARG A 12 -1.48 -4.74 -64.19
C ARG A 12 -0.07 -5.34 -64.17
N THR A 13 0.36 -5.83 -63.02
CA THR A 13 1.10 -7.11 -62.98
C THR A 13 0.85 -7.79 -61.64
N ALA A 14 0.51 -9.06 -61.75
CA ALA A 14 0.25 -10.00 -60.67
C ALA A 14 1.50 -10.82 -60.38
N ALA A 15 1.72 -11.21 -59.13
CA ALA A 15 2.29 -12.52 -58.74
C ALA A 15 2.26 -12.64 -57.21
N ALA A 16 1.52 -13.53 -56.75
CA ALA A 16 1.70 -14.86 -56.11
C ALA A 16 1.89 -14.86 -54.59
N LEU A 17 0.86 -15.26 -53.93
CA LEU A 17 0.68 -16.25 -52.83
C LEU A 17 1.90 -16.66 -51.98
N THR A 18 1.84 -16.36 -50.66
CA THR A 18 2.07 -17.39 -49.65
C THR A 18 1.13 -17.14 -48.45
N ALA A 19 0.37 -18.16 -48.13
CA ALA A 19 -0.50 -18.24 -46.95
C ALA A 19 0.34 -18.54 -45.73
N SER A 20 0.12 -17.80 -44.62
CA SER A 20 0.49 -18.27 -43.30
C SER A 20 -0.53 -17.76 -42.29
N GLY A 21 -1.05 -18.66 -41.51
CA GLY A 21 -2.25 -18.60 -40.71
C GLY A 21 -2.27 -17.51 -39.66
N ALA A 22 -3.39 -16.82 -39.57
CA ALA A 22 -3.76 -15.98 -38.45
C ALA A 22 -4.34 -16.85 -37.34
N LEU A 23 -3.61 -17.01 -36.25
CA LEU A 23 -4.15 -17.47 -34.97
C LEU A 23 -4.82 -16.25 -34.31
N LEU A 24 -6.13 -16.30 -34.25
CA LEU A 24 -6.95 -15.40 -33.43
C LEU A 24 -6.67 -15.70 -31.96
N ALA A 25 -5.93 -14.84 -31.28
CA ALA A 25 -5.86 -14.81 -29.84
C ALA A 25 -7.13 -14.15 -29.32
N VAL A 26 -7.96 -14.93 -28.66
CA VAL A 26 -9.12 -14.46 -27.88
C VAL A 26 -8.56 -13.68 -26.70
N ALA A 27 -8.81 -12.38 -26.63
CA ALA A 27 -8.55 -11.55 -25.48
C ALA A 27 -9.52 -11.94 -24.35
N GLY A 28 -9.04 -12.69 -23.36
CA GLY A 28 -9.70 -12.90 -22.08
C GLY A 28 -9.52 -11.66 -21.22
N CYS A 29 -10.61 -10.99 -20.89
CA CYS A 29 -10.65 -9.91 -19.90
C CYS A 29 -10.45 -10.47 -18.49
N GLY A 30 -9.64 -9.80 -17.67
CA GLY A 30 -9.72 -9.86 -16.22
C GLY A 30 -8.65 -10.71 -15.52
N ALA A 31 -7.38 -10.36 -15.70
CA ALA A 31 -6.37 -10.64 -14.69
C ALA A 31 -5.77 -9.30 -14.26
N ALA A 32 -5.82 -9.02 -12.96
CA ALA A 32 -5.05 -7.91 -12.40
C ALA A 32 -3.59 -8.09 -12.81
N ASP A 33 -3.01 -7.02 -13.35
CA ASP A 33 -1.64 -7.02 -13.88
C ASP A 33 -0.67 -7.17 -12.69
N MET A 34 -0.30 -8.42 -12.37
CA MET A 34 0.75 -8.70 -11.38
C MET A 34 2.10 -8.53 -12.06
N THR A 35 2.69 -7.34 -11.96
CA THR A 35 4.05 -7.13 -12.41
C THR A 35 5.02 -7.76 -11.41
N GLN A 36 5.54 -8.92 -11.74
CA GLN A 36 6.63 -9.56 -10.99
C GLN A 36 7.93 -8.84 -11.34
N GLN A 37 8.55 -8.25 -10.35
CA GLN A 37 9.82 -7.54 -10.50
C GLN A 37 10.94 -8.36 -9.89
N ALA A 38 11.66 -9.10 -10.75
CA ALA A 38 12.84 -9.85 -10.30
C ALA A 38 13.97 -8.90 -9.91
N SER A 39 14.64 -9.18 -8.81
CA SER A 39 15.81 -8.39 -8.39
C SER A 39 16.95 -8.55 -9.39
N PRO A 40 17.49 -7.46 -9.96
CA PRO A 40 18.65 -7.53 -10.84
C PRO A 40 19.95 -7.92 -10.12
N TYR A 41 19.92 -8.03 -8.80
CA TYR A 41 21.08 -8.29 -7.94
C TYR A 41 21.08 -9.68 -7.33
N ALA A 42 20.07 -10.51 -7.60
CA ALA A 42 19.98 -11.85 -7.05
C ALA A 42 21.12 -12.73 -7.60
N ASN A 43 21.99 -13.19 -6.74
CA ASN A 43 22.94 -14.26 -7.06
C ASN A 43 22.16 -15.56 -7.15
N ALA A 44 21.91 -16.04 -8.37
CA ALA A 44 21.25 -17.33 -8.62
C ALA A 44 22.14 -18.49 -8.15
N GLY A 45 22.07 -18.81 -6.85
CA GLY A 45 22.69 -19.97 -6.23
C GLY A 45 21.61 -21.00 -5.87
N ASP A 46 21.76 -22.18 -6.41
CA ASP A 46 21.20 -23.48 -5.96
C ASP A 46 19.72 -23.59 -5.54
N GLY A 47 18.81 -22.89 -6.23
CA GLY A 47 17.36 -23.14 -6.07
C GLY A 47 16.69 -22.51 -4.85
N LYS A 48 17.38 -21.73 -4.05
CA LYS A 48 16.81 -20.95 -2.95
C LYS A 48 16.15 -19.66 -3.50
N SER A 49 14.82 -19.59 -3.51
CA SER A 49 14.09 -18.38 -3.93
C SER A 49 12.97 -18.07 -2.95
N VAL A 50 12.69 -16.77 -2.77
CA VAL A 50 11.59 -16.25 -1.97
C VAL A 50 10.85 -15.19 -2.79
N THR A 51 9.53 -15.20 -2.75
CA THR A 51 8.68 -14.19 -3.39
C THR A 51 7.91 -13.42 -2.31
N LEU A 52 8.17 -12.11 -2.19
CA LEU A 52 7.52 -11.25 -1.22
C LEU A 52 6.38 -10.45 -1.86
N SER A 53 5.26 -10.33 -1.16
CA SER A 53 4.22 -9.36 -1.57
C SER A 53 4.71 -7.95 -1.26
N LEU A 54 4.45 -7.00 -2.16
CA LEU A 54 4.84 -5.60 -2.04
C LEU A 54 3.57 -4.74 -2.13
N GLN A 55 3.15 -4.18 -1.01
CA GLN A 55 2.05 -3.23 -0.97
C GLN A 55 2.52 -1.83 -1.38
N SER A 56 1.56 -0.95 -1.67
CA SER A 56 1.84 0.33 -2.32
C SER A 56 2.27 1.46 -1.38
N TRP A 57 2.16 1.29 -0.06
CA TRP A 57 2.59 2.29 0.92
C TRP A 57 4.04 2.09 1.36
N VAL A 58 4.67 3.17 1.80
CA VAL A 58 6.12 3.19 2.02
C VAL A 58 6.58 2.35 3.23
N GLY A 59 5.74 2.14 4.24
CA GLY A 59 6.05 1.25 5.38
C GLY A 59 6.31 -0.18 4.90
N ALA A 60 5.39 -0.73 4.11
CA ALA A 60 5.57 -2.06 3.52
C ALA A 60 6.78 -2.12 2.57
N GLN A 61 7.03 -1.06 1.80
CA GLN A 61 8.22 -0.99 0.94
C GLN A 61 9.52 -1.04 1.77
N ALA A 62 9.55 -0.37 2.92
CA ALA A 62 10.70 -0.39 3.83
C ALA A 62 10.94 -1.80 4.41
N ASN A 63 9.88 -2.47 4.89
CA ASN A 63 9.95 -3.85 5.38
C ASN A 63 10.49 -4.80 4.30
N VAL A 64 9.92 -4.75 3.11
CA VAL A 64 10.32 -5.61 1.99
C VAL A 64 11.75 -5.31 1.56
N ALA A 65 12.16 -4.04 1.48
CA ALA A 65 13.51 -3.68 1.06
C ALA A 65 14.59 -4.23 2.01
N VAL A 66 14.38 -4.11 3.32
CA VAL A 66 15.34 -4.60 4.33
C VAL A 66 15.34 -6.14 4.37
N ALA A 67 14.16 -6.77 4.34
CA ALA A 67 14.07 -8.23 4.32
C ALA A 67 14.71 -8.81 3.05
N GLN A 68 14.44 -8.22 1.88
CA GLN A 68 15.05 -8.63 0.61
C GLN A 68 16.57 -8.49 0.65
N TYR A 69 17.09 -7.35 1.13
CA TYR A 69 18.53 -7.12 1.20
C TYR A 69 19.22 -8.19 2.05
N LEU A 70 18.69 -8.48 3.24
CA LEU A 70 19.29 -9.47 4.15
C LEU A 70 19.14 -10.91 3.64
N LEU A 71 18.01 -11.28 3.07
CA LEU A 71 17.83 -12.59 2.42
C LEU A 71 18.83 -12.81 1.28
N GLU A 72 19.11 -11.77 0.50
CA GLU A 72 20.05 -11.85 -0.62
C GLU A 72 21.51 -11.83 -0.17
N GLN A 73 21.89 -10.94 0.76
CA GLN A 73 23.28 -10.71 1.11
C GLN A 73 23.80 -11.66 2.20
N GLU A 74 22.96 -11.99 3.18
CA GLU A 74 23.38 -12.80 4.33
C GLU A 74 23.02 -14.28 4.17
N LEU A 75 21.87 -14.57 3.54
CA LEU A 75 21.37 -15.95 3.42
C LEU A 75 21.47 -16.53 2.00
N GLY A 76 21.83 -15.70 1.00
CA GLY A 76 22.10 -16.14 -0.37
C GLY A 76 20.87 -16.57 -1.16
N TYR A 77 19.68 -16.08 -0.79
CA TYR A 77 18.45 -16.32 -1.54
C TYR A 77 18.34 -15.38 -2.74
N ARG A 78 17.64 -15.84 -3.77
CA ARG A 78 17.08 -14.96 -4.78
C ARG A 78 15.72 -14.46 -4.27
N VAL A 79 15.48 -13.15 -4.27
CA VAL A 79 14.21 -12.59 -3.83
C VAL A 79 13.51 -11.87 -4.98
N ASP A 80 12.32 -12.32 -5.28
CA ASP A 80 11.40 -11.65 -6.21
C ASP A 80 10.33 -10.89 -5.41
N THR A 81 9.81 -9.78 -5.92
CA THR A 81 8.71 -9.03 -5.32
C THR A 81 7.53 -8.96 -6.27
N VAL A 82 6.31 -9.04 -5.74
CA VAL A 82 5.07 -8.91 -6.50
C VAL A 82 4.27 -7.74 -5.95
N GLN A 83 4.09 -6.71 -6.78
CA GLN A 83 3.20 -5.60 -6.44
C GLN A 83 1.76 -6.09 -6.42
N ILE A 84 1.10 -6.03 -5.27
CA ILE A 84 -0.26 -6.55 -5.10
C ILE A 84 -0.98 -5.79 -3.97
N ASP A 85 -2.28 -5.54 -4.16
CA ASP A 85 -3.11 -4.89 -3.16
C ASP A 85 -3.41 -5.82 -1.97
N GLU A 86 -3.84 -5.25 -0.84
CA GLU A 86 -4.00 -5.91 0.45
C GLU A 86 -4.82 -7.23 0.36
N VAL A 87 -6.09 -7.16 0.01
CA VAL A 87 -6.97 -8.33 0.00
C VAL A 87 -6.55 -9.39 -1.04
N PRO A 88 -6.20 -9.03 -2.30
CA PRO A 88 -5.64 -9.99 -3.26
C PRO A 88 -4.34 -10.66 -2.82
N ALA A 89 -3.54 -10.02 -1.95
CA ALA A 89 -2.31 -10.61 -1.43
C ALA A 89 -2.57 -11.87 -0.61
N TRP A 90 -3.65 -11.92 0.15
CA TRP A 90 -4.04 -13.10 0.92
C TRP A 90 -4.35 -14.30 0.04
N ASP A 91 -5.05 -14.09 -1.08
CA ASP A 91 -5.31 -15.19 -2.03
C ASP A 91 -4.02 -15.65 -2.72
N ALA A 92 -3.14 -14.72 -3.09
CA ALA A 92 -1.84 -15.03 -3.68
C ALA A 92 -0.96 -15.81 -2.70
N LEU A 93 -0.92 -15.41 -1.43
CA LEU A 93 -0.19 -16.08 -0.36
C LEU A 93 -0.75 -17.50 -0.10
N SER A 94 -2.07 -17.64 -0.03
CA SER A 94 -2.73 -18.93 0.15
C SER A 94 -2.44 -19.93 -0.98
N GLN A 95 -2.21 -19.42 -2.19
CA GLN A 95 -1.90 -20.25 -3.38
C GLN A 95 -0.38 -20.46 -3.59
N GLY A 96 0.48 -19.92 -2.74
CA GLY A 96 1.93 -20.01 -2.88
C GLY A 96 2.49 -19.21 -4.08
N ARG A 97 1.75 -18.19 -4.55
CA ARG A 97 2.26 -17.26 -5.58
C ARG A 97 3.17 -16.18 -5.00
N VAL A 98 3.01 -15.90 -3.72
CA VAL A 98 3.96 -15.19 -2.86
C VAL A 98 4.17 -16.03 -1.62
N ASP A 99 5.33 -15.90 -0.97
CA ASP A 99 5.71 -16.68 0.20
C ASP A 99 5.43 -15.94 1.50
N ALA A 100 5.39 -14.59 1.47
CA ALA A 100 5.17 -13.76 2.65
C ALA A 100 4.44 -12.45 2.35
N ILE A 101 3.64 -12.02 3.33
CA ILE A 101 3.18 -10.64 3.57
C ILE A 101 3.93 -10.16 4.82
N LEU A 102 4.63 -9.02 4.75
CA LEU A 102 5.45 -8.51 5.85
C LEU A 102 4.80 -7.37 6.64
N GLU A 103 3.67 -6.86 6.18
CA GLU A 103 2.93 -5.82 6.89
C GLU A 103 1.44 -5.92 6.56
N ASP A 104 0.67 -6.43 7.50
CA ASP A 104 -0.78 -6.49 7.44
C ASP A 104 -1.40 -5.57 8.48
N TRP A 105 -2.43 -4.81 8.08
CA TRP A 105 -3.11 -3.79 8.88
C TRP A 105 -4.43 -4.29 9.52
N GLY A 106 -4.58 -5.60 9.61
CA GLY A 106 -5.73 -6.26 10.23
C GLY A 106 -6.84 -6.58 9.22
N HIS A 107 -6.87 -7.83 8.79
CA HIS A 107 -7.87 -8.38 7.88
C HIS A 107 -8.55 -9.60 8.52
N PRO A 108 -9.42 -9.42 9.52
CA PRO A 108 -9.96 -10.52 10.31
C PRO A 108 -10.78 -11.53 9.50
N GLU A 109 -11.41 -11.10 8.39
CA GLU A 109 -12.13 -12.01 7.50
C GLU A 109 -11.19 -12.92 6.71
N GLU A 110 -10.08 -12.36 6.21
CA GLU A 110 -9.04 -13.10 5.51
C GLU A 110 -8.28 -14.01 6.48
N GLU A 111 -7.94 -13.53 7.67
CA GLU A 111 -7.30 -14.32 8.71
C GLU A 111 -8.17 -15.53 9.07
N LYS A 112 -9.45 -15.31 9.38
CA LYS A 112 -10.38 -16.39 9.63
C LYS A 112 -10.44 -17.38 8.47
N ARG A 113 -10.51 -16.87 7.24
CA ARG A 113 -10.67 -17.69 6.04
C ARG A 113 -9.43 -18.54 5.73
N TYR A 114 -8.24 -17.96 5.81
CA TYR A 114 -7.02 -18.59 5.30
C TYR A 114 -6.14 -19.20 6.41
N VAL A 115 -6.15 -18.61 7.61
CA VAL A 115 -5.40 -19.15 8.76
C VAL A 115 -6.22 -20.17 9.52
N ASP A 116 -7.46 -19.81 9.93
CA ASP A 116 -8.28 -20.68 10.79
C ASP A 116 -8.96 -21.80 10.02
N ASP A 117 -9.68 -21.46 8.94
CA ASP A 117 -10.55 -22.41 8.24
C ASP A 117 -9.75 -23.24 7.21
N LYS A 118 -9.01 -22.62 6.29
CA LYS A 118 -8.25 -23.30 5.22
C LYS A 118 -6.88 -23.79 5.66
N LYS A 119 -6.24 -23.13 6.62
CA LYS A 119 -4.88 -23.43 7.12
C LYS A 119 -3.81 -23.41 6.03
N THR A 120 -4.00 -22.54 5.04
CA THR A 120 -3.06 -22.33 3.93
C THR A 120 -2.09 -21.19 4.20
N ILE A 121 -2.35 -20.40 5.24
CA ILE A 121 -1.52 -19.28 5.69
C ILE A 121 -1.23 -19.48 7.17
N THR A 122 -0.01 -19.17 7.57
CA THR A 122 0.48 -19.21 8.94
C THR A 122 0.80 -17.81 9.41
N ALA A 123 0.25 -17.40 10.56
CA ALA A 123 0.65 -16.16 11.21
C ALA A 123 2.12 -16.26 11.67
N ALA A 124 2.94 -15.27 11.32
CA ALA A 124 4.37 -15.24 11.56
C ALA A 124 4.78 -14.20 12.63
N GLY A 125 3.82 -13.70 13.40
CA GLY A 125 4.02 -12.73 14.48
C GLY A 125 4.08 -11.29 14.02
N ASP A 126 4.31 -10.39 14.97
CA ASP A 126 4.36 -8.96 14.77
C ASP A 126 5.63 -8.53 14.01
N VAL A 127 5.54 -7.42 13.27
CA VAL A 127 6.71 -6.76 12.69
C VAL A 127 7.42 -5.84 13.69
N GLY A 128 6.89 -5.72 14.91
CA GLY A 128 7.39 -4.84 15.98
C GLY A 128 6.81 -3.42 15.96
N VAL A 129 5.82 -3.17 15.13
CA VAL A 129 5.21 -1.86 14.90
C VAL A 129 3.72 -1.94 15.15
N THR A 130 3.17 -0.95 15.88
CA THR A 130 1.74 -0.78 16.04
C THR A 130 1.24 0.33 15.11
N GLY A 131 0.28 -0.01 14.26
CA GLY A 131 -0.37 0.91 13.34
C GLY A 131 -1.51 1.67 14.03
N HIS A 132 -1.64 2.95 13.72
CA HIS A 132 -2.74 3.81 14.12
C HIS A 132 -3.27 4.55 12.91
N ILE A 133 -4.53 4.41 12.61
CA ILE A 133 -5.22 5.10 11.50
C ILE A 133 -6.17 6.15 12.07
N GLY A 134 -6.20 7.32 11.47
CA GLY A 134 -7.11 8.37 11.88
C GLY A 134 -7.35 9.43 10.81
N TRP A 135 -8.13 10.42 11.17
CA TRP A 135 -8.33 11.62 10.36
C TRP A 135 -7.55 12.79 10.96
N PHE A 136 -6.88 13.54 10.12
CA PHE A 136 -5.98 14.59 10.55
C PHE A 136 -6.25 15.90 9.82
N VAL A 137 -6.06 16.99 10.56
CA VAL A 137 -6.04 18.37 10.02
C VAL A 137 -4.67 18.99 10.26
N PRO A 138 -4.24 20.00 9.47
CA PRO A 138 -2.99 20.69 9.75
C PRO A 138 -3.01 21.34 11.13
N THR A 139 -1.94 21.20 11.89
CA THR A 139 -1.83 21.78 13.24
C THR A 139 -2.03 23.30 13.25
N TYR A 140 -1.65 24.03 12.18
CA TYR A 140 -1.93 25.48 12.08
C TYR A 140 -3.43 25.77 11.96
N PHE A 141 -4.21 24.87 11.37
CA PHE A 141 -5.67 25.02 11.27
C PHE A 141 -6.34 24.68 12.61
N ALA A 142 -5.91 23.59 13.26
CA ALA A 142 -6.38 23.19 14.59
C ALA A 142 -6.09 24.30 15.65
N LYS A 143 -4.90 24.92 15.62
CA LYS A 143 -4.58 26.02 16.52
C LYS A 143 -5.50 27.24 16.35
N LYS A 144 -5.96 27.52 15.12
CA LYS A 144 -6.89 28.62 14.82
C LYS A 144 -8.33 28.25 15.15
N HIS A 145 -8.68 27.00 15.04
CA HIS A 145 -10.02 26.44 15.19
C HIS A 145 -9.97 25.18 16.06
N PRO A 146 -9.77 25.30 17.39
CA PRO A 146 -9.53 24.13 18.25
C PRO A 146 -10.65 23.10 18.24
N ASP A 147 -11.89 23.52 17.99
CA ASP A 147 -13.05 22.62 17.93
C ASP A 147 -13.13 21.76 16.65
N VAL A 148 -12.29 22.03 15.63
CA VAL A 148 -12.20 21.19 14.42
C VAL A 148 -11.65 19.81 14.72
N THR A 149 -10.93 19.66 15.83
CA THR A 149 -10.35 18.38 16.27
C THR A 149 -11.36 17.40 16.86
N HIS A 150 -12.65 17.69 16.77
CA HIS A 150 -13.70 16.77 17.18
C HIS A 150 -14.73 16.60 16.06
N TRP A 151 -14.99 15.37 15.66
CA TRP A 151 -15.83 15.01 14.52
C TRP A 151 -17.19 15.69 14.46
N LYS A 152 -17.86 15.89 15.63
CA LYS A 152 -19.17 16.58 15.71
C LYS A 152 -19.15 18.00 15.18
N ASN A 153 -18.00 18.61 15.12
CA ASN A 153 -17.84 19.99 14.65
C ASN A 153 -17.40 20.09 13.19
N LEU A 154 -17.02 19.00 12.55
CA LEU A 154 -16.49 19.03 11.18
C LEU A 154 -17.43 19.72 10.18
N ASN A 155 -18.74 19.52 10.30
CA ASN A 155 -19.71 20.15 9.40
C ASN A 155 -19.66 21.71 9.42
N LYS A 156 -19.18 22.34 10.51
CA LYS A 156 -18.95 23.79 10.57
C LYS A 156 -17.85 24.25 9.62
N TYR A 157 -16.97 23.35 9.24
CA TYR A 157 -15.78 23.62 8.44
C TYR A 157 -15.85 23.07 7.02
N ALA A 158 -16.94 22.39 6.64
CA ALA A 158 -17.09 21.77 5.33
C ALA A 158 -16.80 22.75 4.18
N ASP A 159 -17.31 23.98 4.24
CA ASP A 159 -17.06 25.03 3.24
C ASP A 159 -15.58 25.45 3.13
N GLN A 160 -14.83 25.41 4.26
CA GLN A 160 -13.41 25.76 4.27
C GLN A 160 -12.52 24.61 3.78
N LEU A 161 -13.03 23.39 3.86
CA LEU A 161 -12.34 22.15 3.52
C LEU A 161 -12.75 21.57 2.16
N ARG A 162 -13.63 22.27 1.43
CA ARG A 162 -14.05 21.83 0.11
C ARG A 162 -13.01 22.08 -0.97
N THR A 163 -13.04 21.22 -1.97
CA THR A 163 -12.24 21.35 -3.20
C THR A 163 -13.16 21.20 -4.41
N PRO A 164 -12.68 21.45 -5.65
CA PRO A 164 -13.44 21.16 -6.85
C PRO A 164 -13.89 19.70 -6.95
N GLU A 165 -13.06 18.78 -6.48
CA GLU A 165 -13.25 17.32 -6.55
C GLU A 165 -14.31 16.82 -5.56
N SER A 166 -14.55 17.56 -4.47
CA SER A 166 -15.52 17.16 -3.43
C SER A 166 -16.99 17.49 -3.75
N GLY A 167 -17.28 18.04 -4.93
CA GLY A 167 -18.65 18.27 -5.39
C GLY A 167 -19.46 19.25 -4.54
N GLY A 168 -18.80 20.23 -3.91
CA GLY A 168 -19.41 21.25 -3.07
C GLY A 168 -19.50 20.90 -1.59
N LYS A 169 -19.09 19.69 -1.20
CA LYS A 169 -18.96 19.24 0.20
C LYS A 169 -17.55 19.48 0.73
N GLY A 170 -17.33 19.33 2.03
CA GLY A 170 -15.97 19.22 2.57
C GLY A 170 -15.26 18.02 1.95
N GLN A 171 -13.95 18.10 1.75
CA GLN A 171 -13.16 16.98 1.30
C GLN A 171 -12.57 16.24 2.49
N LEU A 172 -12.74 14.92 2.52
CA LEU A 172 -11.85 13.99 3.22
C LEU A 172 -10.93 13.39 2.15
N MET A 173 -9.65 13.75 2.20
CA MET A 173 -8.63 13.20 1.30
C MET A 173 -8.21 11.82 1.79
N ASP A 174 -8.32 10.82 0.93
CA ASP A 174 -7.88 9.47 1.16
C ASP A 174 -6.74 9.09 0.18
N GLY A 175 -6.02 8.00 0.44
CA GLY A 175 -4.87 7.57 -0.32
C GLY A 175 -5.20 6.86 -1.62
N SER A 176 -4.99 5.56 -1.64
CA SER A 176 -5.35 4.69 -2.76
C SER A 176 -6.79 4.18 -2.63
N PRO A 177 -7.53 4.08 -3.72
CA PRO A 177 -8.85 3.42 -3.69
C PRO A 177 -8.77 1.91 -3.40
N SER A 178 -7.57 1.33 -3.39
CA SER A 178 -7.33 -0.07 -3.02
C SER A 178 -7.07 -0.28 -1.53
N TYR A 179 -6.94 0.79 -0.74
CA TYR A 179 -6.82 0.66 0.71
C TYR A 179 -8.15 0.24 1.32
N VAL A 180 -8.07 -0.65 2.30
CA VAL A 180 -9.25 -1.05 3.09
C VAL A 180 -9.49 0.00 4.16
N THR A 181 -10.41 0.92 3.89
CA THR A 181 -10.76 2.03 4.81
C THR A 181 -12.23 2.07 5.14
N ASN A 182 -12.56 2.58 6.33
CA ASN A 182 -13.93 2.79 6.79
C ASN A 182 -14.47 4.20 6.48
N ASP A 183 -13.72 5.02 5.77
CA ASP A 183 -13.95 6.46 5.62
C ASP A 183 -15.31 6.81 5.00
N LYS A 184 -15.73 6.08 3.97
CA LYS A 184 -17.06 6.29 3.36
C LYS A 184 -18.21 6.00 4.31
N ALA A 185 -18.08 4.91 5.09
CA ALA A 185 -19.06 4.53 6.10
C ALA A 185 -19.08 5.56 7.24
N LEU A 186 -17.92 5.98 7.73
CA LEU A 186 -17.78 7.02 8.75
C LEU A 186 -18.43 8.33 8.31
N VAL A 187 -18.11 8.85 7.12
CA VAL A 187 -18.74 10.07 6.59
C VAL A 187 -20.25 9.96 6.55
N LYS A 188 -20.77 8.83 6.05
CA LYS A 188 -22.22 8.57 5.93
C LYS A 188 -22.89 8.44 7.29
N ASN A 189 -22.35 7.57 8.17
CA ASN A 189 -23.03 7.18 9.41
C ASN A 189 -22.91 8.25 10.51
N LEU A 190 -21.85 9.07 10.47
CA LEU A 190 -21.70 10.24 11.32
C LEU A 190 -22.46 11.48 10.80
N GLY A 191 -23.12 11.40 9.65
CA GLY A 191 -23.89 12.49 9.05
C GLY A 191 -23.03 13.69 8.66
N LEU A 192 -21.82 13.44 8.16
CA LEU A 192 -20.87 14.49 7.76
C LEU A 192 -21.16 14.98 6.34
N ASP A 193 -21.13 16.29 6.14
CA ASP A 193 -21.26 16.90 4.81
C ASP A 193 -19.90 16.92 4.10
N TYR A 194 -19.34 15.74 3.93
CA TYR A 194 -18.03 15.51 3.33
C TYR A 194 -18.12 14.49 2.19
N GLN A 195 -17.14 14.56 1.31
CA GLN A 195 -16.91 13.60 0.25
C GLN A 195 -15.51 13.01 0.41
N VAL A 196 -15.41 11.68 0.43
CA VAL A 196 -14.12 10.99 0.34
C VAL A 196 -13.59 11.14 -1.07
N VAL A 197 -12.39 11.70 -1.20
CA VAL A 197 -11.70 11.92 -2.48
C VAL A 197 -10.35 11.23 -2.44
N PHE A 198 -10.18 10.22 -3.26
CA PHE A 198 -8.94 9.46 -3.34
C PHE A 198 -7.87 10.24 -4.11
N ALA A 199 -6.68 10.34 -3.55
CA ALA A 199 -5.51 10.89 -4.24
C ALA A 199 -4.96 9.96 -5.32
N GLY A 200 -5.34 8.67 -5.27
CA GLY A 200 -4.94 7.63 -6.21
C GLY A 200 -3.70 6.84 -5.78
N SER A 201 -2.88 7.40 -4.90
CA SER A 201 -1.75 6.71 -4.28
C SER A 201 -1.27 7.49 -3.05
N GLU A 202 -0.51 6.83 -2.16
CA GLU A 202 0.15 7.51 -1.03
C GLU A 202 1.07 8.65 -1.50
N ALA A 203 1.87 8.43 -2.53
CA ALA A 203 2.79 9.44 -3.06
C ALA A 203 2.05 10.68 -3.59
N ALA A 204 0.89 10.51 -4.21
CA ALA A 204 0.03 11.61 -4.65
C ALA A 204 -0.59 12.33 -3.45
N GLN A 205 -1.06 11.60 -2.44
CA GLN A 205 -1.60 12.15 -1.19
C GLN A 205 -0.53 12.98 -0.45
N ILE A 206 0.67 12.45 -0.27
CA ILE A 206 1.82 13.19 0.32
C ILE A 206 2.08 14.49 -0.43
N THR A 207 2.05 14.44 -1.76
CA THR A 207 2.27 15.62 -2.60
C THR A 207 1.19 16.70 -2.35
N GLN A 208 -0.09 16.30 -2.29
CA GLN A 208 -1.20 17.20 -2.00
C GLN A 208 -1.11 17.78 -0.58
N ILE A 209 -0.83 16.95 0.43
CA ILE A 209 -0.65 17.38 1.82
C ILE A 209 0.48 18.41 1.92
N LYS A 210 1.64 18.14 1.32
CA LYS A 210 2.79 19.07 1.30
C LYS A 210 2.44 20.37 0.59
N GLN A 211 1.69 20.33 -0.51
CA GLN A 211 1.25 21.51 -1.23
C GLN A 211 0.29 22.36 -0.38
N PHE A 212 -0.75 21.77 0.19
CA PHE A 212 -1.70 22.48 1.05
C PHE A 212 -1.02 23.09 2.28
N ALA A 213 -0.09 22.34 2.90
CA ALA A 213 0.68 22.85 4.02
C ALA A 213 1.56 24.05 3.65
N LYS A 214 2.23 24.01 2.50
CA LYS A 214 3.04 25.13 1.96
C LYS A 214 2.18 26.38 1.70
N GLU A 215 0.99 26.21 1.17
CA GLU A 215 0.03 27.27 0.86
C GLU A 215 -0.78 27.72 2.09
N LYS A 216 -0.59 27.09 3.26
CA LYS A 216 -1.39 27.30 4.47
C LYS A 216 -2.89 27.09 4.25
N LYS A 217 -3.28 26.28 3.29
CA LYS A 217 -4.66 25.85 3.05
C LYS A 217 -5.04 24.78 4.08
N PRO A 218 -6.27 24.82 4.63
CA PRO A 218 -6.76 23.75 5.47
C PRO A 218 -7.04 22.50 4.63
N PHE A 219 -6.90 21.34 5.24
CA PHE A 219 -7.32 20.04 4.67
C PHE A 219 -7.79 19.12 5.80
N LEU A 220 -8.58 18.11 5.46
CA LEU A 220 -8.88 16.94 6.28
C LEU A 220 -8.41 15.72 5.48
N THR A 221 -7.62 14.87 6.11
CA THR A 221 -7.07 13.69 5.45
C THR A 221 -7.17 12.44 6.34
N TYR A 222 -7.50 11.29 5.74
CA TYR A 222 -7.11 10.00 6.25
C TYR A 222 -5.58 9.97 6.30
N TRP A 223 -5.00 9.48 7.40
CA TRP A 223 -3.56 9.26 7.51
C TRP A 223 -3.28 8.20 8.57
N TYR A 224 -2.05 7.75 8.64
CA TYR A 224 -1.69 6.68 9.55
C TYR A 224 -0.32 6.89 10.20
N GLN A 225 -0.08 6.20 11.29
CA GLN A 225 1.21 6.11 11.97
C GLN A 225 1.59 4.62 12.08
N PRO A 226 2.91 4.28 12.02
CA PRO A 226 4.03 5.20 11.82
C PRO A 226 4.11 5.73 10.39
N GLN A 227 4.40 7.03 10.27
CA GLN A 227 4.62 7.65 8.97
C GLN A 227 5.46 8.94 9.11
N TRP A 228 6.58 8.96 8.42
CA TRP A 228 7.59 10.03 8.46
C TRP A 228 7.07 11.44 8.16
N LEU A 229 5.94 11.57 7.46
CA LEU A 229 5.41 12.87 7.03
C LEU A 229 5.02 13.78 8.19
N PHE A 230 4.67 13.23 9.35
CA PHE A 230 4.36 14.03 10.55
C PHE A 230 5.52 14.95 10.99
N GLU A 231 6.77 14.55 10.74
CA GLU A 231 7.94 15.37 11.01
C GLU A 231 8.05 16.59 10.07
N LYS A 232 7.52 16.48 8.86
CA LYS A 232 7.59 17.54 7.83
C LYS A 232 6.35 18.42 7.81
N VAL A 233 5.20 17.83 8.03
CA VAL A 233 3.90 18.49 8.07
C VAL A 233 3.21 18.14 9.39
N PRO A 234 3.33 18.99 10.42
CA PRO A 234 2.64 18.76 11.68
C PRO A 234 1.12 18.75 11.46
N MET A 235 0.52 17.62 11.81
CA MET A 235 -0.92 17.40 11.75
C MET A 235 -1.47 17.09 13.15
N THR A 236 -2.72 17.41 13.36
CA THR A 236 -3.44 17.15 14.60
C THR A 236 -4.62 16.26 14.29
N GLU A 237 -4.78 15.23 15.06
CA GLU A 237 -5.84 14.23 14.87
C GLU A 237 -7.21 14.81 15.23
N VAL A 238 -8.21 14.33 14.50
CA VAL A 238 -9.62 14.57 14.75
C VAL A 238 -10.16 13.42 15.58
N GLU A 239 -10.61 13.72 16.79
CA GLU A 239 -11.26 12.76 17.67
C GLU A 239 -12.55 12.25 17.01
N LEU A 240 -12.55 10.98 16.59
CA LEU A 240 -13.70 10.22 16.13
C LEU A 240 -14.42 9.57 17.33
N PRO A 241 -15.63 9.00 17.16
CA PRO A 241 -16.22 8.16 18.22
C PRO A 241 -15.28 7.02 18.59
N ALA A 242 -15.13 6.77 19.89
CA ALA A 242 -14.19 5.76 20.36
C ALA A 242 -14.44 4.37 19.71
N TYR A 243 -13.36 3.66 19.43
CA TYR A 243 -13.45 2.27 19.02
C TYR A 243 -13.97 1.40 20.18
N GLU A 244 -14.88 0.51 19.87
CA GLU A 244 -15.34 -0.57 20.74
C GLU A 244 -15.28 -1.87 19.93
N GLU A 245 -14.87 -2.96 20.54
CA GLU A 245 -14.68 -4.23 19.86
C GLU A 245 -15.94 -4.64 19.07
N GLY A 246 -15.76 -4.91 17.77
CA GLY A 246 -16.84 -5.27 16.85
C GLY A 246 -17.67 -4.11 16.30
N CYS A 247 -17.35 -2.86 16.61
CA CYS A 247 -18.07 -1.70 16.06
C CYS A 247 -17.83 -1.50 14.55
N ASP A 248 -16.87 -2.18 14.00
CA ASP A 248 -16.44 -2.23 12.60
C ASP A 248 -16.79 -3.55 11.88
N ALA A 249 -17.44 -4.49 12.58
CA ALA A 249 -17.78 -5.81 12.04
C ALA A 249 -18.74 -5.77 10.82
N ASP A 250 -19.52 -4.71 10.65
CA ASP A 250 -20.36 -4.49 9.47
C ASP A 250 -19.84 -3.24 8.73
N PRO A 251 -19.11 -3.40 7.61
CA PRO A 251 -18.47 -2.29 6.90
C PRO A 251 -19.42 -1.15 6.51
N ASP A 252 -20.71 -1.45 6.31
CA ASP A 252 -21.71 -0.41 5.96
C ASP A 252 -22.19 0.40 7.16
N LYS A 253 -21.93 -0.06 8.37
CA LYS A 253 -22.43 0.53 9.62
C LYS A 253 -21.35 1.16 10.50
N VAL A 254 -20.11 1.08 10.10
CA VAL A 254 -18.99 1.65 10.88
C VAL A 254 -19.25 3.11 11.20
N ALA A 255 -19.16 3.45 12.49
CA ALA A 255 -19.33 4.80 13.03
C ALA A 255 -18.36 5.08 14.19
N CYS A 256 -17.31 4.27 14.35
CA CYS A 256 -16.26 4.36 15.37
C CYS A 256 -14.89 4.57 14.73
N ALA A 257 -13.91 5.04 15.50
CA ALA A 257 -12.51 5.17 15.10
C ALA A 257 -11.92 3.81 14.68
N TYR A 258 -10.80 3.87 14.01
CA TYR A 258 -9.99 2.66 13.73
C TYR A 258 -9.37 2.12 15.02
N PRO A 259 -9.15 0.80 15.14
CA PRO A 259 -8.42 0.22 16.26
C PRO A 259 -6.91 0.53 16.17
N GLU A 260 -6.22 0.45 17.29
CA GLU A 260 -4.77 0.25 17.29
C GLU A 260 -4.47 -1.16 16.78
N THR A 261 -3.62 -1.27 15.78
CA THR A 261 -3.38 -2.54 15.08
C THR A 261 -1.89 -2.91 15.16
N PRO A 262 -1.50 -3.91 15.97
CA PRO A 262 -0.18 -4.51 15.84
C PRO A 262 -0.01 -5.05 14.42
N LEU A 263 0.99 -4.55 13.68
CA LEU A 263 1.20 -4.95 12.29
C LEU A 263 1.77 -6.36 12.24
N GLN A 264 1.09 -7.25 11.50
CA GLN A 264 1.37 -8.67 11.47
C GLN A 264 2.09 -9.11 10.20
N LYS A 265 2.82 -10.21 10.32
CA LYS A 265 3.41 -10.94 9.19
C LYS A 265 2.66 -12.25 8.98
N TYR A 266 2.52 -12.63 7.71
CA TYR A 266 1.92 -13.89 7.31
C TYR A 266 2.76 -14.62 6.27
N LEU A 267 2.89 -15.93 6.41
CA LEU A 267 3.61 -16.80 5.48
C LEU A 267 2.66 -17.82 4.87
N ASN A 268 2.93 -18.20 3.63
CA ASN A 268 2.33 -19.43 3.08
C ASN A 268 2.69 -20.61 3.99
N THR A 269 1.75 -21.49 4.34
CA THR A 269 1.98 -22.56 5.32
C THR A 269 3.07 -23.53 4.88
N ASP A 270 3.11 -23.93 3.59
CA ASP A 270 4.16 -24.82 3.10
C ASP A 270 5.54 -24.15 3.17
N PHE A 271 5.62 -22.87 2.83
CA PHE A 271 6.85 -22.09 2.99
C PHE A 271 7.23 -21.93 4.47
N ALA A 272 6.27 -21.68 5.37
CA ALA A 272 6.54 -21.57 6.81
C ALA A 272 7.12 -22.85 7.43
N GLU A 273 6.76 -24.01 6.87
CA GLU A 273 7.22 -25.34 7.30
C GLU A 273 8.52 -25.79 6.61
N ASN A 274 8.67 -25.48 5.32
CA ASN A 274 9.72 -26.03 4.46
C ASN A 274 10.69 -24.99 3.87
N GLY A 275 10.46 -23.68 4.10
CA GLY A 275 11.28 -22.59 3.55
C GLY A 275 12.64 -22.40 4.23
N GLY A 276 12.97 -23.24 5.25
CA GLY A 276 14.27 -23.28 5.90
C GLY A 276 14.66 -21.94 6.52
N GLU A 277 15.92 -21.54 6.32
CA GLU A 277 16.49 -20.32 6.91
C GLU A 277 15.70 -19.04 6.53
N ALA A 278 15.15 -18.98 5.31
CA ALA A 278 14.36 -17.82 4.91
C ALA A 278 13.04 -17.70 5.69
N ALA A 279 12.34 -18.80 5.91
CA ALA A 279 11.12 -18.81 6.70
C ALA A 279 11.40 -18.45 8.17
N GLU A 280 12.49 -18.95 8.74
CA GLU A 280 12.93 -18.62 10.09
C GLU A 280 13.30 -17.15 10.22
N PHE A 281 14.09 -16.62 9.28
CA PHE A 281 14.44 -15.21 9.21
C PHE A 281 13.19 -14.30 9.17
N LEU A 282 12.22 -14.61 8.29
CA LEU A 282 11.01 -13.79 8.17
C LEU A 282 10.11 -13.86 9.42
N LYS A 283 10.07 -14.98 10.13
CA LYS A 283 9.42 -15.08 11.44
C LYS A 283 10.09 -14.19 12.49
N ASN A 284 11.42 -14.13 12.47
CA ASN A 284 12.23 -13.37 13.43
C ASN A 284 12.33 -11.87 13.09
N PHE A 285 11.99 -11.47 11.86
CA PHE A 285 12.05 -10.08 11.42
C PHE A 285 11.15 -9.19 12.28
N GLU A 286 11.76 -8.32 13.08
CA GLU A 286 11.06 -7.43 14.00
C GLU A 286 11.92 -6.19 14.26
N TRP A 287 11.40 -5.00 14.05
CA TRP A 287 12.11 -3.76 14.25
C TRP A 287 11.25 -2.68 14.92
N THR A 288 11.81 -1.52 15.18
CA THR A 288 11.09 -0.43 15.84
C THR A 288 10.36 0.46 14.84
N THR A 289 9.37 1.21 15.36
CA THR A 289 8.70 2.29 14.62
C THR A 289 9.70 3.30 14.05
N GLU A 290 10.75 3.63 14.80
CA GLU A 290 11.80 4.57 14.40
C GLU A 290 12.61 4.03 13.22
N ASP A 291 12.93 2.74 13.22
CA ASP A 291 13.66 2.09 12.14
C ASP A 291 12.85 2.12 10.84
N GLN A 292 11.57 1.70 10.89
CA GLN A 292 10.69 1.73 9.74
C GLN A 292 10.51 3.15 9.19
N ASN A 293 10.27 4.14 10.05
CA ASN A 293 10.12 5.53 9.65
C ASN A 293 11.40 6.09 9.01
N GLN A 294 12.58 5.69 9.51
CA GLN A 294 13.85 6.15 8.97
C GLN A 294 14.07 5.64 7.55
N VAL A 295 13.83 4.35 7.31
CA VAL A 295 13.96 3.76 5.97
C VAL A 295 12.89 4.34 5.03
N SER A 296 11.66 4.46 5.51
CA SER A 296 10.55 5.09 4.77
C SER A 296 10.85 6.54 4.36
N LEU A 297 11.46 7.33 5.25
CA LEU A 297 11.90 8.70 4.96
C LEU A 297 12.93 8.73 3.83
N TRP A 298 13.92 7.85 3.86
CA TRP A 298 14.93 7.78 2.80
C TRP A 298 14.31 7.43 1.45
N ILE A 299 13.41 6.46 1.41
CA ILE A 299 12.72 6.04 0.18
C ILE A 299 11.78 7.15 -0.33
N ALA A 300 10.85 7.61 0.51
CA ALA A 300 9.74 8.45 0.05
C ALA A 300 10.10 9.94 -0.08
N ASP A 301 10.87 10.52 0.86
CA ASP A 301 11.22 11.94 0.84
C ASP A 301 12.54 12.21 0.14
N GLN A 302 13.58 11.43 0.45
CA GLN A 302 14.92 11.62 -0.13
C GLN A 302 15.08 10.95 -1.50
N LYS A 303 14.07 10.16 -1.95
CA LYS A 303 14.08 9.46 -3.24
C LYS A 303 15.25 8.50 -3.41
N MET A 304 15.70 7.94 -2.29
CA MET A 304 16.72 6.90 -2.28
C MET A 304 16.14 5.61 -2.87
N ASP A 305 16.95 4.88 -3.61
CA ASP A 305 16.54 3.54 -4.06
C ASP A 305 16.25 2.66 -2.83
N PRO A 306 15.17 1.87 -2.82
CA PRO A 306 14.82 1.04 -1.66
C PRO A 306 15.96 0.11 -1.21
N ARG A 307 16.75 -0.43 -2.15
CA ARG A 307 17.89 -1.26 -1.82
C ARG A 307 19.03 -0.47 -1.16
N GLU A 308 19.32 0.74 -1.65
CA GLU A 308 20.32 1.63 -1.03
C GLU A 308 19.87 2.06 0.38
N ALA A 309 18.58 2.31 0.57
CA ALA A 309 18.01 2.62 1.88
C ALA A 309 18.14 1.43 2.85
N ALA A 310 17.86 0.23 2.38
CA ALA A 310 18.03 -1.00 3.15
C ALA A 310 19.49 -1.25 3.53
N GLU A 311 20.42 -1.18 2.57
CA GLU A 311 21.86 -1.32 2.80
C GLU A 311 22.34 -0.36 3.89
N LYS A 312 21.99 0.92 3.75
CA LYS A 312 22.35 1.96 4.71
C LYS A 312 21.82 1.69 6.12
N TRP A 313 20.61 1.16 6.25
CA TRP A 313 20.04 0.80 7.55
C TRP A 313 20.75 -0.43 8.12
N VAL A 314 20.97 -1.45 7.30
CA VAL A 314 21.64 -2.70 7.69
C VAL A 314 23.07 -2.44 8.18
N GLU A 315 23.84 -1.60 7.50
CA GLU A 315 25.19 -1.22 7.93
C GLU A 315 25.19 -0.52 9.32
N ALA A 316 24.15 0.26 9.63
CA ALA A 316 24.07 1.01 10.87
C ALA A 316 23.48 0.22 12.04
N ASN A 317 22.78 -0.90 11.79
CA ASN A 317 21.96 -1.62 12.79
C ASN A 317 22.32 -3.11 12.91
N GLU A 318 23.60 -3.45 12.77
CA GLU A 318 24.08 -4.83 12.76
C GLU A 318 23.63 -5.65 13.98
N SER A 319 23.59 -5.07 15.17
CA SER A 319 23.14 -5.75 16.39
C SER A 319 21.64 -6.09 16.37
N THR A 320 20.81 -5.35 15.63
CA THR A 320 19.38 -5.57 15.52
C THR A 320 19.11 -6.75 14.57
N TRP A 321 19.54 -6.63 13.31
CA TRP A 321 19.18 -7.63 12.30
C TRP A 321 19.90 -8.96 12.45
N LYS A 322 21.09 -9.01 13.08
CA LYS A 322 21.76 -10.29 13.37
C LYS A 322 20.95 -11.21 14.27
N ALA A 323 20.09 -10.65 15.12
CA ALA A 323 19.19 -11.43 15.96
C ALA A 323 18.06 -12.10 15.15
N TRP A 324 17.83 -11.71 13.90
CA TRP A 324 16.81 -12.29 13.02
C TRP A 324 17.35 -13.49 12.23
N LEU A 325 18.66 -13.61 12.13
CA LEU A 325 19.27 -14.76 11.44
C LEU A 325 18.99 -16.07 12.21
N PRO A 326 18.77 -17.17 11.48
CA PRO A 326 18.55 -18.51 12.05
C PRO A 326 19.73 -19.02 12.87
#